data_998d19c6b93e02b8f96a14688d55808b
#
_entry.id   998d19c6b93e02b8f96a14688d55808b
#
_cell.length_a   1.000
_cell.length_b   1.000
_cell.length_c   1.000
_cell.angle_alpha   90.00
_cell.angle_beta   90.00
_cell.angle_gamma   90.00
#
_symmetry.space_group_name_H-M   'P 1'
#
loop_
_entity.id
_entity.type
_entity.pdbx_description
1 polymer ?
#
loop_
_entity_poly.entity_id
_entity_poly.type
_entity_poly.pdbx_seq_one_letter_code
_entity_poly.pdbx_strand_id
1 'polypeptide(L)'
;MCSSELLGCALPMAIGAAIAAPERPVLALAGDGGWLFTVAEMATATDLQLGVVLVLWDNRGYAQIRQSFDDADAPRMGVDVSSHDPEAIARGFGWATSTVREPGELAPAVAAACAAGGPHMVRIVVPA
;
A
#
# COMPACT_ATOMS: atom_id res chain seq x y z
N MET A 1 8.38 13.11 3.93
CA MET A 1 8.48 11.64 3.92
C MET A 1 8.49 11.19 5.37
N CYS A 2 7.40 10.64 5.88
CA CYS A 2 7.36 10.10 7.24
C CYS A 2 7.83 8.65 7.18
N SER A 3 9.05 8.39 7.60
CA SER A 3 9.52 7.05 7.91
C SER A 3 8.94 6.68 9.28
N SER A 4 7.83 6.01 9.32
CA SER A 4 7.23 5.55 10.56
C SER A 4 7.64 4.10 10.76
N GLU A 5 8.29 3.82 11.87
CA GLU A 5 8.58 2.46 12.33
C GLU A 5 7.30 1.72 12.79
N LEU A 6 6.16 2.39 12.71
CA LEU A 6 4.85 1.85 13.08
C LEU A 6 4.17 1.23 11.87
N LEU A 7 3.89 -0.06 11.93
CA LEU A 7 3.11 -0.76 10.93
C LEU A 7 1.68 -0.19 10.86
N GLY A 8 1.17 -0.05 9.64
CA GLY A 8 -0.21 0.39 9.40
C GLY A 8 -0.44 1.90 9.37
N CYS A 9 0.54 2.75 9.67
CA CYS A 9 0.33 4.20 9.73
C CYS A 9 0.16 4.89 8.36
N ALA A 10 0.69 4.32 7.29
CA ALA A 10 0.78 5.01 6.00
C ALA A 10 -0.59 5.45 5.44
N LEU A 11 -1.56 4.56 5.43
CA LEU A 11 -2.89 4.85 4.88
C LEU A 11 -3.68 5.86 5.75
N PRO A 12 -3.82 5.68 7.08
CA PRO A 12 -4.49 6.68 7.93
C PRO A 12 -3.85 8.07 7.86
N MET A 13 -2.51 8.14 7.80
CA MET A 13 -1.81 9.43 7.68
C MET A 13 -2.09 10.09 6.32
N ALA A 14 -2.12 9.31 5.24
CA ALA A 14 -2.45 9.82 3.91
C ALA A 14 -3.89 10.34 3.85
N ILE A 15 -4.84 9.67 4.48
CA ILE A 15 -6.23 10.13 4.60
C ILE A 15 -6.28 11.45 5.34
N GLY A 16 -5.61 11.58 6.48
CA GLY A 16 -5.53 12.84 7.22
C GLY A 16 -4.90 13.98 6.40
N ALA A 17 -3.85 13.69 5.65
CA ALA A 17 -3.21 14.66 4.76
C ALA A 17 -4.13 15.09 3.60
N ALA A 18 -4.87 14.15 3.00
CA ALA A 18 -5.82 14.45 1.92
C ALA A 18 -7.01 15.29 2.40
N ILE A 19 -7.48 15.06 3.62
CA ILE A 19 -8.51 15.90 4.24
C ILE A 19 -7.99 17.33 4.47
N ALA A 20 -6.73 17.46 4.91
CA ALA A 20 -6.13 18.76 5.19
C ALA A 20 -5.76 19.56 3.92
N ALA A 21 -5.55 18.89 2.79
CA ALA A 21 -5.15 19.51 1.51
C ALA A 21 -5.87 18.83 0.33
N PRO A 22 -7.19 19.04 0.19
CA PRO A 22 -8.02 18.30 -0.77
C PRO A 22 -7.68 18.54 -2.24
N GLU A 23 -7.05 19.66 -2.57
CA GLU A 23 -6.59 19.98 -3.93
C GLU A 23 -5.24 19.35 -4.31
N ARG A 24 -4.60 18.63 -3.40
CA ARG A 24 -3.29 18.03 -3.63
C ARG A 24 -3.39 16.51 -3.65
N PRO A 25 -2.83 15.83 -4.65
CA PRO A 25 -2.73 14.38 -4.61
C PRO A 25 -1.81 13.95 -3.46
N VAL A 26 -2.23 12.94 -2.71
CA VAL A 26 -1.47 12.40 -1.58
C VAL A 26 -1.00 10.99 -1.93
N LEU A 27 0.30 10.75 -1.76
CA LEU A 27 0.90 9.43 -1.96
C LEU A 27 1.18 8.78 -0.60
N ALA A 28 0.68 7.56 -0.43
CA ALA A 28 1.04 6.66 0.68
C ALA A 28 1.93 5.54 0.15
N LEU A 29 3.01 5.22 0.84
CA LEU A 29 3.84 4.05 0.55
C LEU A 29 3.69 3.06 1.70
N ALA A 30 3.28 1.84 1.40
CA ALA A 30 3.12 0.78 2.39
C ALA A 30 3.60 -0.57 1.85
N GLY A 31 4.12 -1.42 2.74
CA GLY A 31 4.29 -2.84 2.45
C GLY A 31 2.97 -3.60 2.60
N ASP A 32 2.86 -4.73 1.94
CA ASP A 32 1.67 -5.60 1.94
C ASP A 32 1.23 -6.00 3.36
N GLY A 33 2.17 -6.42 4.21
CA GLY A 33 1.88 -6.76 5.60
C GLY A 33 1.45 -5.55 6.44
N GLY A 34 2.10 -4.40 6.27
CA GLY A 34 1.77 -3.17 7.01
C GLY A 34 0.40 -2.60 6.63
N TRP A 35 0.06 -2.61 5.35
CA TRP A 35 -1.24 -2.16 4.85
C TRP A 35 -2.41 -2.95 5.44
N LEU A 36 -2.26 -4.25 5.64
CA LEU A 36 -3.33 -5.11 6.18
C LEU A 36 -3.79 -4.70 7.59
N PHE A 37 -2.93 -4.04 8.39
CA PHE A 37 -3.31 -3.58 9.73
C PHE A 37 -4.41 -2.51 9.70
N THR A 38 -4.50 -1.74 8.61
CA THR A 38 -5.43 -0.62 8.49
C THR A 38 -6.21 -0.65 7.17
N VAL A 39 -6.37 -1.84 6.58
CA VAL A 39 -7.06 -2.02 5.30
C VAL A 39 -8.48 -1.46 5.31
N ALA A 40 -9.16 -1.49 6.44
CA ALA A 40 -10.52 -0.95 6.62
C ALA A 40 -10.60 0.56 6.35
N GLU A 41 -9.50 1.30 6.52
CA GLU A 41 -9.45 2.74 6.23
C GLU A 41 -9.61 3.06 4.74
N MET A 42 -9.50 2.07 3.88
CA MET A 42 -9.84 2.23 2.46
C MET A 42 -11.30 2.68 2.27
N ALA A 43 -12.22 2.22 3.13
CA ALA A 43 -13.60 2.67 3.13
C ALA A 43 -13.70 4.18 3.41
N THR A 44 -12.97 4.68 4.41
CA THR A 44 -12.92 6.11 4.75
C THR A 44 -12.49 6.97 3.55
N ALA A 45 -11.44 6.55 2.83
CA ALA A 45 -10.98 7.27 1.64
C ALA A 45 -12.02 7.27 0.52
N THR A 46 -12.75 6.17 0.35
CA THR A 46 -13.83 6.05 -0.64
C THR A 46 -15.03 6.91 -0.27
N ASP A 47 -15.49 6.83 0.97
CA ASP A 47 -16.66 7.58 1.45
C ASP A 47 -16.46 9.09 1.34
N LEU A 48 -15.22 9.55 1.56
CA LEU A 48 -14.85 10.96 1.47
C LEU A 48 -14.32 11.36 0.07
N GLN A 49 -14.30 10.45 -0.90
CA GLN A 49 -13.82 10.69 -2.27
C GLN A 49 -12.42 11.33 -2.32
N LEU A 50 -11.50 10.86 -1.48
CA LEU A 50 -10.17 11.45 -1.33
C LEU A 50 -9.23 11.08 -2.47
N GLY A 51 -8.42 12.03 -2.92
CA GLY A 51 -7.34 11.82 -3.90
C GLY A 51 -6.11 11.16 -3.28
N VAL A 52 -6.25 9.93 -2.78
CA VAL A 52 -5.16 9.15 -2.18
C VAL A 52 -4.67 8.09 -3.14
N VAL A 53 -3.38 8.09 -3.44
CA VAL A 53 -2.70 7.03 -4.20
C VAL A 53 -1.86 6.20 -3.25
N LEU A 54 -2.27 4.95 -3.04
CA LEU A 54 -1.51 3.97 -2.25
C LEU A 54 -0.56 3.20 -3.17
N VAL A 55 0.74 3.42 -2.99
CA VAL A 55 1.79 2.59 -3.61
C VAL A 55 2.06 1.42 -2.69
N LEU A 56 1.61 0.23 -3.09
CA LEU A 56 1.74 -0.99 -2.31
C LEU A 56 2.96 -1.80 -2.76
N TRP A 57 3.93 -1.94 -1.87
CA TRP A 57 5.09 -2.82 -2.07
C TRP A 57 4.72 -4.24 -1.67
N ASP A 58 4.43 -5.10 -2.65
CA ASP A 58 3.99 -6.47 -2.44
C ASP A 58 5.17 -7.45 -2.63
N ASN A 59 5.76 -7.86 -1.53
CA ASN A 59 6.80 -8.90 -1.46
C ASN A 59 6.30 -10.19 -0.76
N ARG A 60 4.98 -10.32 -0.61
CA ARG A 60 4.28 -11.48 -0.04
C ARG A 60 4.70 -11.81 1.39
N GLY A 61 4.89 -10.80 2.24
CA GLY A 61 5.11 -11.05 3.66
C GLY A 61 5.95 -10.01 4.39
N TYR A 62 6.33 -10.40 5.58
CA TYR A 62 7.14 -9.58 6.46
C TYR A 62 8.64 -9.81 6.19
N ALA A 63 9.15 -9.28 5.05
CA ALA A 63 10.51 -9.55 4.58
C ALA A 63 11.59 -9.22 5.62
N GLN A 64 11.43 -8.12 6.37
CA GLN A 64 12.36 -7.74 7.42
C GLN A 64 12.40 -8.78 8.55
N ILE A 65 11.24 -9.34 8.91
CA ILE A 65 11.16 -10.36 9.96
C ILE A 65 11.70 -11.69 9.44
N ARG A 66 11.42 -12.04 8.18
CA ARG A 66 12.04 -13.23 7.55
C ARG A 66 13.55 -13.16 7.63
N GLN A 67 14.14 -12.03 7.26
CA GLN A 67 15.58 -11.82 7.34
C GLN A 67 16.11 -12.00 8.78
N SER A 68 15.39 -11.49 9.77
CA SER A 68 15.79 -11.65 11.18
C SER A 68 15.78 -13.11 11.64
N PHE A 69 14.84 -13.94 11.15
CA PHE A 69 14.86 -15.38 11.41
C PHE A 69 16.05 -16.06 10.75
N ASP A 70 16.37 -15.69 9.51
CA ASP A 70 17.51 -16.25 8.78
C ASP A 70 18.83 -15.89 9.45
N ASP A 71 19.00 -14.63 9.86
CA ASP A 71 20.20 -14.14 10.55
C ASP A 71 20.40 -14.83 11.91
N ALA A 72 19.31 -15.26 12.54
CA ALA A 72 19.32 -15.96 13.82
C ALA A 72 19.42 -17.51 13.69
N ASP A 73 19.50 -18.04 12.46
CA ASP A 73 19.41 -19.46 12.15
C ASP A 73 18.20 -20.14 12.82
N ALA A 74 17.06 -19.43 12.83
CA ALA A 74 15.82 -19.86 13.48
C ALA A 74 14.76 -20.25 12.45
N PRO A 75 13.88 -21.22 12.76
CA PRO A 75 12.80 -21.61 11.89
C PRO A 75 11.83 -20.44 11.66
N ARG A 76 11.55 -20.10 10.40
CA ARG A 76 10.58 -19.07 10.05
C ARG A 76 9.18 -19.49 10.48
N MET A 77 8.46 -18.62 11.21
CA MET A 77 7.10 -18.89 11.68
C MET A 77 6.25 -17.62 11.54
N GLY A 78 5.09 -17.73 10.87
CA GLY A 78 4.10 -16.65 10.77
C GLY A 78 4.56 -15.42 10.00
N VAL A 79 5.60 -15.52 9.17
CA VAL A 79 6.20 -14.40 8.45
C VAL A 79 5.75 -14.28 7.00
N ASP A 80 5.10 -15.30 6.49
CA ASP A 80 4.50 -15.29 5.17
C ASP A 80 3.06 -14.83 5.28
N VAL A 81 2.72 -13.77 4.57
CA VAL A 81 1.34 -13.27 4.52
C VAL A 81 0.51 -14.25 3.72
N SER A 82 -0.71 -14.53 4.18
CA SER A 82 -1.67 -15.37 3.46
C SER A 82 -1.81 -14.90 2.02
N SER A 83 -1.94 -15.85 1.09
CA SER A 83 -2.14 -15.52 -0.32
C SER A 83 -3.54 -14.89 -0.51
N HIS A 84 -3.62 -13.58 -0.34
CA HIS A 84 -4.77 -12.77 -0.69
C HIS A 84 -4.44 -11.97 -1.95
N ASP A 85 -5.47 -11.47 -2.63
CA ASP A 85 -5.32 -10.55 -3.75
C ASP A 85 -5.53 -9.12 -3.27
N PRO A 86 -4.46 -8.30 -3.13
CA PRO A 86 -4.57 -6.92 -2.67
C PRO A 86 -5.45 -6.06 -3.59
N GLU A 87 -5.41 -6.32 -4.90
CA GLU A 87 -6.21 -5.56 -5.86
C GLU A 87 -7.69 -5.91 -5.76
N ALA A 88 -8.03 -7.18 -5.53
CA ALA A 88 -9.42 -7.58 -5.29
C ALA A 88 -9.98 -6.94 -4.03
N ILE A 89 -9.18 -6.86 -2.95
CA ILE A 89 -9.55 -6.17 -1.73
C ILE A 89 -9.77 -4.68 -2.00
N ALA A 90 -8.83 -4.02 -2.67
CA ALA A 90 -8.92 -2.61 -3.00
C ALA A 90 -10.16 -2.30 -3.85
N ARG A 91 -10.42 -3.10 -4.88
CA ARG A 91 -11.63 -2.99 -5.70
C ARG A 91 -12.91 -3.20 -4.88
N GLY A 92 -12.88 -4.11 -3.89
CA GLY A 92 -14.00 -4.33 -2.96
C GLY A 92 -14.36 -3.09 -2.14
N PHE A 93 -13.37 -2.24 -1.85
CA PHE A 93 -13.56 -0.93 -1.22
C PHE A 93 -13.84 0.20 -2.22
N GLY A 94 -13.96 -0.09 -3.51
CA GLY A 94 -14.24 0.93 -4.54
C GLY A 94 -13.00 1.67 -5.07
N TRP A 95 -11.80 1.17 -4.78
CA TRP A 95 -10.56 1.77 -5.28
C TRP A 95 -10.26 1.32 -6.72
N ALA A 96 -9.74 2.22 -7.53
CA ALA A 96 -9.09 1.84 -8.78
C ALA A 96 -7.74 1.16 -8.49
N THR A 97 -7.30 0.29 -9.40
CA THR A 97 -6.06 -0.47 -9.21
C THR A 97 -5.22 -0.53 -10.46
N SER A 98 -3.89 -0.52 -10.30
CA SER A 98 -2.93 -0.82 -11.36
C SER A 98 -1.76 -1.62 -10.81
N THR A 99 -1.18 -2.49 -11.64
CA THR A 99 -0.04 -3.34 -11.28
C THR A 99 1.20 -2.89 -12.03
N VAL A 100 2.31 -2.80 -11.30
CA VAL A 100 3.65 -2.50 -11.79
C VAL A 100 4.53 -3.73 -11.55
N ARG A 101 5.23 -4.18 -12.60
CA ARG A 101 6.15 -5.32 -12.55
C ARG A 101 7.57 -4.94 -12.87
N GLU A 102 7.74 -3.86 -13.64
CA GLU A 102 9.04 -3.36 -14.07
C GLU A 102 9.27 -1.94 -13.51
N PRO A 103 10.49 -1.60 -13.08
CA PRO A 103 10.78 -0.29 -12.49
C PRO A 103 10.35 0.91 -13.35
N GLY A 104 10.46 0.78 -14.67
CA GLY A 104 10.09 1.86 -15.61
C GLY A 104 8.59 2.17 -15.67
N GLU A 105 7.72 1.27 -15.18
CA GLU A 105 6.27 1.43 -15.19
C GLU A 105 5.78 2.27 -14.00
N LEU A 106 6.57 2.39 -12.93
CA LEU A 106 6.10 3.00 -11.67
C LEU A 106 5.73 4.47 -11.83
N ALA A 107 6.63 5.27 -12.39
CA ALA A 107 6.39 6.71 -12.50
C ALA A 107 5.17 7.03 -13.37
N PRO A 108 4.98 6.44 -14.57
CA PRO A 108 3.77 6.67 -15.36
C PRO A 108 2.50 6.14 -14.67
N ALA A 109 2.54 5.01 -13.95
CA ALA A 109 1.39 4.48 -13.23
C ALA A 109 0.94 5.42 -12.09
N VAL A 110 1.89 5.92 -11.29
CA VAL A 110 1.62 6.88 -10.23
C VAL A 110 1.09 8.20 -10.80
N ALA A 111 1.68 8.71 -11.87
CA ALA A 111 1.21 9.94 -12.52
C ALA A 111 -0.23 9.81 -13.04
N ALA A 112 -0.55 8.68 -13.67
CA ALA A 112 -1.90 8.37 -14.14
C ALA A 112 -2.90 8.26 -12.98
N ALA A 113 -2.53 7.61 -11.88
CA ALA A 113 -3.35 7.48 -10.69
C ALA A 113 -3.65 8.85 -10.06
N CYS A 114 -2.64 9.72 -9.94
CA CYS A 114 -2.83 11.09 -9.45
C CYS A 114 -3.74 11.93 -10.36
N ALA A 115 -3.60 11.79 -11.66
CA ALA A 115 -4.41 12.53 -12.64
C ALA A 115 -5.87 12.06 -12.69
N ALA A 116 -6.13 10.79 -12.39
CA ALA A 116 -7.48 10.22 -12.38
C ALA A 116 -8.36 10.82 -11.26
N GLY A 117 -7.74 11.25 -10.16
CA GLY A 117 -8.45 11.67 -8.95
C GLY A 117 -9.13 10.49 -8.25
N GLY A 118 -9.47 10.66 -6.98
CA GLY A 118 -10.06 9.60 -6.19
C GLY A 118 -9.05 8.54 -5.71
N PRO A 119 -9.51 7.54 -4.94
CA PRO A 119 -8.63 6.55 -4.33
C PRO A 119 -8.13 5.53 -5.35
N HIS A 120 -6.82 5.30 -5.39
CA HIS A 120 -6.16 4.39 -6.33
C HIS A 120 -5.03 3.61 -5.65
N MET A 121 -4.96 2.31 -5.91
CA MET A 121 -3.82 1.47 -5.50
C MET A 121 -2.92 1.19 -6.70
N VAL A 122 -1.64 1.53 -6.56
CA VAL A 122 -0.57 1.11 -7.47
C VAL A 122 0.22 -0.01 -6.79
N ARG A 123 0.00 -1.25 -7.21
CA ARG A 123 0.67 -2.42 -6.66
C ARG A 123 1.99 -2.67 -7.38
N ILE A 124 3.10 -2.69 -6.63
CA ILE A 124 4.41 -3.12 -7.12
C ILE A 124 4.60 -4.58 -6.74
N VAL A 125 4.66 -5.46 -7.73
CA VAL A 125 4.92 -6.89 -7.51
C VAL A 125 6.43 -7.10 -7.46
N VAL A 126 6.92 -7.45 -6.29
CA VAL A 126 8.35 -7.77 -6.09
C VAL A 126 8.54 -9.27 -6.18
N PRO A 127 9.52 -9.77 -6.96
CA PRO A 127 9.88 -11.18 -6.92
C PRO A 127 10.24 -11.62 -5.50
N ALA A 128 9.77 -12.79 -5.12
CA ALA A 128 10.04 -13.37 -3.80
C ALA A 128 11.49 -13.87 -3.70
#